data_ef639ba286ea9a875f908e48a72ea10d
#
_entry.id   ef639ba286ea9a875f908e48a72ea10d
#
_cell.length_a   1.000
_cell.length_b   1.000
_cell.length_c   1.000
_cell.angle_alpha   90.00
_cell.angle_beta   90.00
_cell.angle_gamma   90.00
#
_symmetry.space_group_name_H-M   'P 1'
#
loop_
_entity.id
_entity.type
_entity.pdbx_description
1 polymer ?
#
loop_
_entity_poly.entity_id
_entity_poly.type
_entity_poly.pdbx_seq_one_letter_code
_entity_poly.pdbx_strand_id
1 'polypeptide(L)'
;DKKYIWFSSSNQFRGTSVGGPVHFIGNPADKTVYVTEGALKADIAHAFCKKTFVALAGVSHYRALEPIFAQLKRNGVENIVEAYDMDKYTNPHVEKSCMQMMEMANAYGFSVHRLCWDKKYKGIDDWLASRKKRN
;
A
#
# COMPACT_ATOMS: atom_id res chain seq x y z
N ASP A 1 -5.02 -17.15 -11.55
CA ASP A 1 -6.25 -17.33 -10.84
C ASP A 1 -7.01 -16.02 -10.63
N LYS A 2 -8.11 -16.08 -9.92
CA LYS A 2 -9.04 -14.96 -9.86
C LYS A 2 -8.48 -13.69 -9.29
N LYS A 3 -7.63 -13.77 -8.29
CA LYS A 3 -7.10 -12.55 -7.67
C LYS A 3 -6.17 -11.79 -8.58
N TYR A 4 -5.54 -12.50 -9.51
CA TYR A 4 -4.68 -11.83 -10.47
C TYR A 4 -5.46 -11.38 -11.71
N ILE A 5 -6.54 -12.07 -12.02
CA ILE A 5 -7.34 -11.71 -13.17
C ILE A 5 -7.85 -10.28 -13.07
N TRP A 6 -8.33 -9.90 -11.89
CA TRP A 6 -8.82 -8.55 -11.70
C TRP A 6 -7.76 -7.51 -11.98
N PHE A 7 -6.55 -7.69 -11.43
CA PHE A 7 -5.48 -6.73 -11.64
C PHE A 7 -4.83 -6.89 -13.01
N SER A 8 -4.86 -8.07 -13.58
CA SER A 8 -4.37 -8.26 -14.95
C SER A 8 -5.23 -7.49 -15.94
N SER A 9 -6.54 -7.56 -15.79
CA SER A 9 -7.44 -6.83 -16.66
C SER A 9 -7.34 -5.33 -16.44
N SER A 10 -6.74 -4.92 -15.33
CA SER A 10 -6.53 -3.53 -15.00
C SER A 10 -5.14 -3.06 -15.38
N ASN A 11 -4.45 -3.76 -16.24
CA ASN A 11 -3.15 -3.33 -16.73
C ASN A 11 -3.21 -1.95 -17.33
N GLN A 12 -4.36 -1.53 -17.82
CA GLN A 12 -4.52 -0.19 -18.32
C GLN A 12 -4.27 0.86 -17.25
N PHE A 13 -4.35 0.50 -15.97
CA PHE A 13 -3.98 1.44 -14.91
C PHE A 13 -2.51 1.81 -15.02
N ARG A 14 -1.70 0.88 -15.46
CA ARG A 14 -0.27 1.16 -15.65
C ARG A 14 -0.04 2.06 -16.84
N GLY A 15 -0.95 2.08 -17.76
CA GLY A 15 -0.87 2.93 -18.93
C GLY A 15 -1.44 4.30 -18.73
N THR A 16 -2.06 4.56 -17.58
CA THR A 16 -2.59 5.89 -17.32
C THR A 16 -1.45 6.82 -16.98
N SER A 17 -1.65 8.07 -17.23
CA SER A 17 -0.62 9.05 -16.99
C SER A 17 -0.62 9.57 -15.57
N VAL A 18 -1.51 9.13 -14.74
CA VAL A 18 -1.66 9.67 -13.40
C VAL A 18 -0.67 8.97 -12.47
N GLY A 19 0.44 9.62 -12.21
CA GLY A 19 1.48 9.07 -11.37
C GLY A 19 2.11 7.85 -12.02
N GLY A 20 2.91 7.11 -11.32
CA GLY A 20 3.52 5.90 -11.84
C GLY A 20 2.59 4.71 -11.74
N PRO A 21 3.07 3.53 -12.13
CA PRO A 21 2.26 2.31 -12.00
C PRO A 21 2.02 1.99 -10.54
N VAL A 22 0.90 1.32 -10.29
CA VAL A 22 0.56 0.83 -8.97
C VAL A 22 0.73 -0.69 -8.98
N HIS A 23 1.47 -1.18 -8.01
CA HIS A 23 1.74 -2.61 -7.88
C HIS A 23 0.81 -3.19 -6.81
N PHE A 24 0.30 -4.37 -7.07
CA PHE A 24 -0.57 -5.05 -6.12
C PHE A 24 -0.07 -6.47 -5.88
N ILE A 25 -0.12 -6.92 -4.63
CA ILE A 25 0.17 -8.31 -4.31
C ILE A 25 -0.73 -8.75 -3.15
N GLY A 26 -1.37 -9.90 -3.32
CA GLY A 26 -2.25 -10.47 -2.32
C GLY A 26 -3.64 -10.73 -2.86
N ASN A 27 -4.64 -10.60 -1.99
CA ASN A 27 -6.02 -10.88 -2.31
C ASN A 27 -6.83 -9.58 -2.38
N PRO A 28 -7.37 -9.21 -3.55
CA PRO A 28 -8.10 -7.95 -3.68
C PRO A 28 -9.42 -7.89 -2.90
N ALA A 29 -9.84 -9.00 -2.32
CA ALA A 29 -11.04 -9.04 -1.49
C ALA A 29 -10.74 -9.15 0.01
N ASP A 30 -9.48 -9.00 0.42
CA ASP A 30 -9.14 -8.97 1.83
C ASP A 30 -9.83 -7.78 2.49
N LYS A 31 -10.16 -7.94 3.76
CA LYS A 31 -10.80 -6.86 4.51
C LYS A 31 -9.86 -5.71 4.77
N THR A 32 -8.55 -5.97 4.80
CA THR A 32 -7.53 -4.98 5.09
C THR A 32 -6.47 -5.00 4.00
N VAL A 33 -6.14 -3.83 3.48
CA VAL A 33 -5.10 -3.68 2.46
C VAL A 33 -4.10 -2.64 2.96
N TYR A 34 -2.83 -2.96 2.84
CA TYR A 34 -1.73 -2.10 3.26
C TYR A 34 -1.23 -1.32 2.06
N VAL A 35 -0.90 -0.05 2.27
CA VAL A 35 -0.36 0.81 1.22
C VAL A 35 1.07 1.19 1.60
N THR A 36 2.01 0.95 0.69
CA THR A 36 3.40 1.29 0.91
C THR A 36 3.98 1.88 -0.38
N GLU A 37 5.27 2.13 -0.41
CA GLU A 37 5.96 2.58 -1.61
C GLU A 37 6.96 1.51 -2.02
N GLY A 38 7.12 1.36 -3.34
CA GLY A 38 8.08 0.41 -3.88
C GLY A 38 7.54 -1.00 -4.00
N ALA A 39 7.46 -1.49 -5.23
CA ALA A 39 6.92 -2.81 -5.50
C ALA A 39 7.70 -3.92 -4.80
N LEU A 40 9.03 -3.79 -4.78
CA LEU A 40 9.86 -4.82 -4.16
C LEU A 40 9.60 -4.91 -2.66
N LYS A 41 9.43 -3.76 -2.00
CA LYS A 41 9.11 -3.76 -0.56
C LYS A 41 7.78 -4.46 -0.29
N ALA A 42 6.79 -4.21 -1.14
CA ALA A 42 5.49 -4.85 -0.99
C ALA A 42 5.60 -6.36 -1.16
N ASP A 43 6.35 -6.81 -2.15
CA ASP A 43 6.51 -8.24 -2.39
C ASP A 43 7.20 -8.92 -1.22
N ILE A 44 8.25 -8.32 -0.70
CA ILE A 44 8.98 -8.86 0.45
C ILE A 44 8.09 -8.89 1.69
N ALA A 45 7.39 -7.79 1.95
CA ALA A 45 6.49 -7.73 3.09
C ALA A 45 5.40 -8.78 2.99
N HIS A 46 4.80 -8.93 1.81
CA HIS A 46 3.78 -9.94 1.59
C HIS A 46 4.34 -11.35 1.86
N ALA A 47 5.57 -11.61 1.41
CA ALA A 47 6.17 -12.92 1.62
C ALA A 47 6.30 -13.24 3.11
N PHE A 48 6.60 -12.22 3.93
CA PHE A 48 6.77 -12.43 5.36
C PHE A 48 5.45 -12.54 6.13
N CYS A 49 4.47 -11.68 5.81
CA CYS A 49 3.27 -11.60 6.64
C CYS A 49 1.99 -12.07 5.96
N LYS A 50 2.04 -12.35 4.67
CA LYS A 50 0.89 -12.84 3.89
C LYS A 50 -0.27 -11.85 3.83
N LYS A 51 -0.03 -10.59 4.16
CA LYS A 51 -1.03 -9.54 4.03
C LYS A 51 -1.05 -8.99 2.61
N THR A 52 -2.10 -8.27 2.28
CA THR A 52 -2.29 -7.72 0.94
C THR A 52 -1.74 -6.31 0.88
N PHE A 53 -0.95 -6.02 -0.14
CA PHE A 53 -0.28 -4.73 -0.29
C PHE A 53 -0.57 -4.09 -1.63
N VAL A 54 -0.69 -2.77 -1.60
CA VAL A 54 -0.67 -1.92 -2.77
C VAL A 54 0.56 -1.03 -2.63
N ALA A 55 1.36 -0.93 -3.67
CA ALA A 55 2.59 -0.15 -3.63
C ALA A 55 2.60 0.90 -4.73
N LEU A 56 2.95 2.12 -4.34
CA LEU A 56 3.16 3.21 -5.28
C LEU A 56 4.61 3.20 -5.75
N ALA A 57 4.85 3.74 -6.96
CA ALA A 57 6.21 3.90 -7.46
C ALA A 57 6.99 4.92 -6.63
N GLY A 58 6.27 5.84 -5.99
CA GLY A 58 6.88 6.83 -5.11
C GLY A 58 5.79 7.49 -4.31
N VAL A 59 6.18 8.09 -3.17
CA VAL A 59 5.20 8.64 -2.21
C VAL A 59 4.35 9.75 -2.81
N SER A 60 4.88 10.48 -3.78
CA SER A 60 4.16 11.63 -4.34
C SER A 60 3.10 11.24 -5.38
N HIS A 61 2.96 9.96 -5.67
CA HIS A 61 2.02 9.50 -6.70
C HIS A 61 0.71 8.98 -6.13
N TYR A 62 0.29 9.50 -5.00
CA TYR A 62 -0.88 8.97 -4.29
C TYR A 62 -2.15 9.01 -5.14
N ARG A 63 -2.25 9.94 -6.10
CA ARG A 63 -3.45 10.04 -6.94
C ARG A 63 -3.67 8.82 -7.82
N ALA A 64 -2.62 8.07 -8.08
CA ALA A 64 -2.74 6.83 -8.85
C ALA A 64 -3.57 5.78 -8.09
N LEU A 65 -3.80 5.99 -6.79
CA LEU A 65 -4.61 5.09 -5.99
C LEU A 65 -6.11 5.28 -6.18
N GLU A 66 -6.56 6.37 -6.80
CA GLU A 66 -7.99 6.63 -6.90
C GLU A 66 -8.77 5.47 -7.54
N PRO A 67 -8.40 5.00 -8.73
CA PRO A 67 -9.14 3.87 -9.31
C PRO A 67 -8.96 2.59 -8.52
N ILE A 68 -7.82 2.45 -7.85
CA ILE A 68 -7.56 1.27 -7.03
C ILE A 68 -8.48 1.26 -5.81
N PHE A 69 -8.58 2.39 -5.11
CA PHE A 69 -9.46 2.49 -3.95
C PHE A 69 -10.92 2.26 -4.34
N ALA A 70 -11.35 2.81 -5.48
CA ALA A 70 -12.70 2.58 -5.94
C ALA A 70 -12.98 1.10 -6.15
N GLN A 71 -12.02 0.38 -6.73
CA GLN A 71 -12.20 -1.03 -6.98
C GLN A 71 -12.14 -1.85 -5.68
N LEU A 72 -11.22 -1.52 -4.80
CA LEU A 72 -11.13 -2.21 -3.52
C LEU A 72 -12.40 -2.05 -2.71
N LYS A 73 -12.99 -0.86 -2.75
CA LYS A 73 -14.25 -0.63 -2.05
C LYS A 73 -15.35 -1.53 -2.62
N ARG A 74 -15.42 -1.65 -3.92
CA ARG A 74 -16.39 -2.55 -4.56
C ARG A 74 -16.14 -4.01 -4.19
N ASN A 75 -14.88 -4.36 -3.92
CA ASN A 75 -14.53 -5.74 -3.56
C ASN A 75 -14.81 -6.06 -2.09
N GLY A 76 -15.23 -5.08 -1.31
CA GLY A 76 -15.57 -5.31 0.10
C GLY A 76 -14.42 -5.05 1.07
N VAL A 77 -13.34 -4.44 0.62
CA VAL A 77 -12.27 -4.03 1.52
C VAL A 77 -12.81 -2.97 2.48
N GLU A 78 -12.44 -3.07 3.75
CA GLU A 78 -12.94 -2.18 4.79
C GLU A 78 -11.87 -1.28 5.36
N ASN A 79 -10.62 -1.75 5.41
CA ASN A 79 -9.54 -1.06 6.09
C ASN A 79 -8.37 -0.80 5.16
N ILE A 80 -7.84 0.41 5.23
CA ILE A 80 -6.60 0.77 4.56
C ILE A 80 -5.58 1.09 5.65
N VAL A 81 -4.40 0.49 5.56
CA VAL A 81 -3.34 0.71 6.52
C VAL A 81 -2.17 1.38 5.82
N GLU A 82 -1.76 2.55 6.32
CA GLU A 82 -0.61 3.26 5.78
C GLU A 82 0.65 2.61 6.35
N ALA A 83 1.51 2.11 5.46
CA ALA A 83 2.73 1.39 5.83
C ALA A 83 3.95 1.95 5.09
N TYR A 84 4.00 3.26 4.91
CA TYR A 84 5.13 3.94 4.27
C TYR A 84 6.34 3.88 5.19
N ASP A 85 7.52 4.13 4.62
CA ASP A 85 8.77 4.14 5.38
C ASP A 85 8.68 5.06 6.60
N MET A 86 9.46 4.75 7.61
CA MET A 86 9.48 5.54 8.85
C MET A 86 10.05 6.94 8.65
N ASP A 87 10.60 7.24 7.48
CA ASP A 87 10.99 8.60 7.10
C ASP A 87 9.84 9.60 7.25
N LYS A 88 8.59 9.12 7.25
CA LYS A 88 7.43 9.99 7.40
C LYS A 88 7.50 10.87 8.64
N TYR A 89 8.22 10.44 9.66
CA TYR A 89 8.33 11.20 10.90
C TYR A 89 9.44 12.24 10.88
N THR A 90 10.33 12.18 9.89
CA THR A 90 11.45 13.13 9.80
C THR A 90 11.46 13.90 8.49
N ASN A 91 10.69 13.46 7.50
CA ASN A 91 10.64 14.09 6.18
C ASN A 91 9.24 14.65 5.93
N PRO A 92 9.06 15.98 5.99
CA PRO A 92 7.73 16.59 5.80
C PRO A 92 7.08 16.27 4.46
N HIS A 93 7.86 16.05 3.42
CA HIS A 93 7.35 15.66 2.11
C HIS A 93 6.66 14.31 2.17
N VAL A 94 7.32 13.35 2.81
CA VAL A 94 6.78 12.00 2.94
C VAL A 94 5.53 12.04 3.81
N GLU A 95 5.58 12.78 4.91
CA GLU A 95 4.43 12.86 5.81
C GLU A 95 3.23 13.49 5.11
N LYS A 96 3.47 14.54 4.34
CA LYS A 96 2.38 15.18 3.60
C LYS A 96 1.72 14.20 2.63
N SER A 97 2.53 13.42 1.92
CA SER A 97 2.00 12.43 0.96
C SER A 97 1.23 11.34 1.68
N CYS A 98 1.70 10.91 2.84
CA CYS A 98 0.97 9.93 3.65
C CYS A 98 -0.38 10.46 4.07
N MET A 99 -0.42 11.71 4.54
CA MET A 99 -1.68 12.32 4.96
C MET A 99 -2.66 12.46 3.81
N GLN A 100 -2.17 12.84 2.63
CA GLN A 100 -3.02 12.97 1.46
C GLN A 100 -3.61 11.61 1.05
N MET A 101 -2.80 10.56 1.11
CA MET A 101 -3.27 9.22 0.80
C MET A 101 -4.33 8.78 1.81
N MET A 102 -4.09 9.03 3.10
CA MET A 102 -5.04 8.64 4.14
C MET A 102 -6.35 9.41 4.03
N GLU A 103 -6.28 10.70 3.68
CA GLU A 103 -7.48 11.50 3.46
C GLU A 103 -8.30 10.95 2.30
N MET A 104 -7.62 10.57 1.21
CA MET A 104 -8.29 9.98 0.07
C MET A 104 -8.98 8.66 0.46
N ALA A 105 -8.28 7.81 1.19
CA ALA A 105 -8.85 6.54 1.62
C ALA A 105 -10.08 6.77 2.51
N ASN A 106 -9.99 7.74 3.40
CA ASN A 106 -11.11 8.08 4.27
C ASN A 106 -12.30 8.59 3.45
N ALA A 107 -12.04 9.37 2.42
CA ALA A 107 -13.10 9.90 1.55
C ALA A 107 -13.81 8.78 0.80
N TYR A 108 -13.11 7.67 0.52
CA TYR A 108 -13.73 6.50 -0.12
C TYR A 108 -14.50 5.64 0.87
N GLY A 109 -14.49 5.99 2.15
CA GLY A 109 -15.26 5.28 3.15
C GLY A 109 -14.52 4.16 3.86
N PHE A 110 -13.20 4.05 3.69
CA PHE A 110 -12.42 3.07 4.41
C PHE A 110 -12.13 3.53 5.84
N SER A 111 -11.96 2.57 6.74
CA SER A 111 -11.34 2.85 8.03
C SER A 111 -9.85 2.92 7.79
N VAL A 112 -9.22 3.99 8.23
CA VAL A 112 -7.82 4.25 7.90
C VAL A 112 -6.97 4.15 9.16
N HIS A 113 -5.87 3.42 9.06
CA HIS A 113 -4.96 3.18 10.17
C HIS A 113 -3.54 3.47 9.74
N ARG A 114 -2.70 3.83 10.68
CA ARG A 114 -1.30 4.08 10.41
C ARG A 114 -0.46 3.03 11.12
N LEU A 115 0.39 2.35 10.37
CA LEU A 115 1.27 1.34 10.93
C LEU A 115 2.62 1.99 11.27
N CYS A 116 3.10 1.73 12.47
CA CYS A 116 4.38 2.24 12.94
C CYS A 116 5.21 1.10 13.48
N TRP A 117 6.53 1.24 13.36
CA TRP A 117 7.47 0.27 13.92
C TRP A 117 8.72 1.03 14.37
N ASP A 118 9.69 0.30 14.93
CA ASP A 118 10.92 0.91 15.41
C ASP A 118 11.66 1.60 14.28
N LYS A 119 12.03 2.86 14.51
CA LYS A 119 12.68 3.71 13.49
C LYS A 119 13.99 3.15 12.95
N LYS A 120 14.62 2.25 13.67
CA LYS A 120 15.86 1.65 13.16
C LYS A 120 15.62 0.80 11.90
N TYR A 121 14.38 0.42 11.65
CA TYR A 121 13.99 -0.26 10.42
C TYR A 121 13.28 0.74 9.54
N LYS A 122 13.93 1.13 8.44
CA LYS A 122 13.37 2.16 7.58
C LYS A 122 12.06 1.73 6.94
N GLY A 123 12.03 0.57 6.32
CA GLY A 123 10.86 0.08 5.61
C GLY A 123 10.20 -1.08 6.31
N ILE A 124 8.95 -1.34 5.92
CA ILE A 124 8.18 -2.43 6.50
C ILE A 124 8.84 -3.79 6.22
N ASP A 125 9.50 -3.92 5.08
CA ASP A 125 10.20 -5.15 4.73
C ASP A 125 11.33 -5.45 5.71
N ASP A 126 12.10 -4.43 6.08
CA ASP A 126 13.19 -4.60 7.04
C ASP A 126 12.67 -5.00 8.41
N TRP A 127 11.59 -4.35 8.82
CA TRP A 127 10.98 -4.62 10.12
C TRP A 127 10.46 -6.06 10.18
N LEU A 128 9.74 -6.48 9.16
CA LEU A 128 9.18 -7.84 9.13
C LEU A 128 10.27 -8.90 9.07
N ALA A 129 11.32 -8.65 8.31
CA ALA A 129 12.45 -9.57 8.24
C ALA A 129 13.10 -9.75 9.61
N SER A 130 13.23 -8.65 10.35
CA SER A 130 13.81 -8.69 11.69
C SER A 130 12.94 -9.51 12.64
N ARG A 131 11.64 -9.38 12.55
CA ARG A 131 10.72 -10.16 13.39
C ARG A 131 10.81 -11.65 13.06
N LYS A 132 10.92 -11.97 11.79
CA LYS A 132 11.03 -13.37 11.37
C LYS A 132 12.28 -14.03 11.93
N LYS A 133 13.39 -13.30 11.98
CA LYS A 133 14.63 -13.83 12.52
C LYS A 133 14.58 -14.16 14.00
N ARG A 134 13.73 -13.44 14.73
CA ARG A 134 13.60 -13.66 16.17
C ARG A 134 12.82 -14.92 16.51
N ASN A 135 12.06 -15.39 15.57
CA ASN A 135 11.25 -16.57 15.76
C ASN A 135 11.96 -17.79 15.25
#